data_82133c02a33454e9fcd2a4ab8dd1f186
#
_entry.id   82133c02a33454e9fcd2a4ab8dd1f186
#
_cell.length_a   1.000
_cell.length_b   1.000
_cell.length_c   1.000
_cell.angle_alpha   90.00
_cell.angle_beta   90.00
_cell.angle_gamma   90.00
#
_symmetry.space_group_name_H-M   'P 1'
#
loop_
_entity.id
_entity.type
_entity.pdbx_description
1 polymer ?
#
loop_
_entity_poly.entity_id
_entity_poly.type
_entity_poly.pdbx_seq_one_letter_code
_entity_poly.pdbx_strand_id
1 'polypeptide(L)'
;EACIGSKILAKLYGLNLIKEDIEDSKENTTRFVVLSHEQQRKHKDSKVSLIITPPDSDASGSLYNLLKPFASEDINLLRIESRPFRGKLWSYVFFIDCQGSIEGKSIQNAIESLKTQGINVKVLGCYPSHDNQ
;
A
#
# COMPACT_ATOMS: atom_id res chain seq x y z
N GLU A 1 -25.40 11.18 28.83
CA GLU A 1 -24.38 10.36 28.13
C GLU A 1 -23.87 11.14 26.91
N ALA A 2 -22.59 10.98 26.56
CA ALA A 2 -21.98 11.59 25.42
C ALA A 2 -21.15 10.52 24.65
N CYS A 3 -20.96 10.73 23.35
CA CYS A 3 -20.13 9.87 22.51
C CYS A 3 -19.23 10.71 21.58
N ILE A 4 -18.14 10.12 21.14
CA ILE A 4 -17.24 10.68 20.13
C ILE A 4 -17.57 10.04 18.80
N GLY A 5 -17.71 10.84 17.74
CA GLY A 5 -18.03 10.34 16.42
C GLY A 5 -17.94 11.42 15.34
N SER A 6 -18.22 11.07 14.10
CA SER A 6 -18.24 12.03 12.99
C SER A 6 -19.46 12.95 13.06
N LYS A 7 -19.36 14.17 12.53
CA LYS A 7 -20.46 15.15 12.46
C LYS A 7 -21.73 14.59 11.79
N ILE A 8 -21.60 13.67 10.86
CA ILE A 8 -22.73 13.07 10.16
C ILE A 8 -23.63 12.27 11.11
N LEU A 9 -23.09 11.71 12.19
CA LEU A 9 -23.85 10.95 13.18
C LEU A 9 -24.85 11.86 13.95
N ALA A 10 -24.45 13.09 14.23
CA ALA A 10 -25.35 14.06 14.85
C ALA A 10 -26.61 14.30 14.00
N LYS A 11 -26.42 14.48 12.68
CA LYS A 11 -27.53 14.65 11.75
C LYS A 11 -28.38 13.37 11.60
N LEU A 12 -27.72 12.21 11.53
CA LEU A 12 -28.38 10.91 11.31
C LEU A 12 -29.25 10.48 12.51
N TYR A 13 -28.75 10.75 13.73
CA TYR A 13 -29.39 10.30 14.96
C TYR A 13 -30.06 11.44 15.77
N GLY A 14 -30.12 12.65 15.22
CA GLY A 14 -30.74 13.80 15.90
C GLY A 14 -30.01 14.21 17.19
N LEU A 15 -28.67 14.06 17.22
CA LEU A 15 -27.85 14.38 18.40
C LEU A 15 -27.36 15.83 18.36
N ASN A 16 -27.13 16.41 19.54
CA ASN A 16 -26.51 17.72 19.66
C ASN A 16 -25.00 17.62 19.65
N LEU A 17 -24.34 18.44 18.82
CA LEU A 17 -22.88 18.59 18.82
C LEU A 17 -22.48 19.46 20.03
N ILE A 18 -21.65 18.90 20.92
CA ILE A 18 -21.15 19.60 22.11
C ILE A 18 -19.82 20.28 21.80
N LYS A 19 -18.94 19.58 21.06
CA LYS A 19 -17.61 20.07 20.67
C LYS A 19 -17.20 19.48 19.34
N GLU A 20 -16.56 20.28 18.51
CA GLU A 20 -16.01 19.86 17.22
C GLU A 20 -14.49 19.92 17.27
N ASP A 21 -13.86 19.29 16.29
CA ASP A 21 -12.40 19.30 16.06
C ASP A 21 -11.63 18.92 17.33
N ILE A 22 -11.98 17.73 17.88
CA ILE A 22 -11.44 17.20 19.13
C ILE A 22 -10.27 16.25 18.95
N GLU A 23 -9.81 16.07 17.69
CA GLU A 23 -8.63 15.29 17.36
C GLU A 23 -7.35 15.91 17.94
N ASP A 24 -6.45 15.06 18.43
CA ASP A 24 -5.17 15.50 18.98
C ASP A 24 -4.23 16.04 17.90
N SER A 25 -4.41 15.62 16.65
CA SER A 25 -3.64 16.05 15.49
C SER A 25 -4.53 16.33 14.29
N LYS A 26 -4.35 17.50 13.66
CA LYS A 26 -5.03 17.86 12.41
C LYS A 26 -4.58 17.01 11.20
N GLU A 27 -3.45 16.31 11.34
CA GLU A 27 -2.90 15.40 10.32
C GLU A 27 -3.46 13.98 10.42
N ASN A 28 -4.47 13.76 11.27
CA ASN A 28 -5.13 12.46 11.40
C ASN A 28 -5.89 12.12 10.10
N THR A 29 -5.27 11.32 9.27
CA THR A 29 -5.78 10.95 7.94
C THR A 29 -6.03 9.45 7.85
N THR A 30 -7.21 9.07 7.39
CA THR A 30 -7.55 7.68 7.08
C THR A 30 -7.47 7.45 5.57
N ARG A 31 -6.64 6.48 5.16
CA ARG A 31 -6.52 6.09 3.76
C ARG A 31 -7.59 5.06 3.41
N PHE A 32 -8.40 5.37 2.42
CA PHE A 32 -9.36 4.44 1.83
C PHE A 32 -8.85 3.93 0.49
N VAL A 33 -9.17 2.67 0.17
CA VAL A 33 -8.83 2.04 -1.11
C VAL A 33 -10.12 1.66 -1.81
N VAL A 34 -10.26 2.07 -3.07
CA VAL A 34 -11.37 1.65 -3.93
C VAL A 34 -10.95 0.37 -4.64
N LEU A 35 -11.75 -0.69 -4.47
CA LEU A 35 -11.56 -1.97 -5.15
C LEU A 35 -12.45 -2.03 -6.39
N SER A 36 -11.88 -2.43 -7.54
CA SER A 36 -12.60 -2.60 -8.80
C SER A 36 -12.10 -3.86 -9.53
N HIS A 37 -12.97 -4.50 -10.29
CA HIS A 37 -12.60 -5.53 -11.27
C HIS A 37 -12.03 -4.94 -12.57
N GLU A 38 -12.30 -3.66 -12.82
CA GLU A 38 -11.80 -2.96 -13.99
C GLU A 38 -10.39 -2.42 -13.75
N GLN A 39 -9.50 -2.66 -14.70
CA GLN A 39 -8.19 -2.01 -14.68
C GLN A 39 -8.37 -0.52 -15.03
N GLN A 40 -7.82 0.34 -14.19
CA GLN A 40 -7.82 1.78 -14.48
C GLN A 40 -6.91 2.08 -15.69
N ARG A 41 -7.32 3.10 -16.46
CA ARG A 41 -6.55 3.57 -17.61
C ARG A 41 -5.20 4.16 -17.16
N LYS A 42 -4.21 4.12 -18.06
CA LYS A 42 -2.89 4.70 -17.85
C LYS A 42 -2.98 6.18 -17.45
N HIS A 43 -2.28 6.53 -16.39
CA HIS A 43 -2.07 7.91 -15.98
C HIS A 43 -0.57 8.20 -15.92
N LYS A 44 -0.20 9.45 -16.17
CA LYS A 44 1.21 9.88 -16.18
C LYS A 44 1.86 9.70 -14.80
N ASP A 45 1.11 10.00 -13.75
CA ASP A 45 1.54 9.87 -12.36
C ASP A 45 0.84 8.65 -11.72
N SER A 46 1.27 7.46 -12.14
CA SER A 46 0.71 6.21 -11.61
C SER A 46 1.56 5.66 -10.47
N LYS A 47 0.90 4.92 -9.60
CA LYS A 47 1.56 4.05 -8.64
C LYS A 47 1.10 2.61 -8.81
N VAL A 48 2.01 1.70 -8.51
CA VAL A 48 1.77 0.26 -8.56
C VAL A 48 1.76 -0.27 -7.14
N SER A 49 0.71 -1.02 -6.78
CA SER A 49 0.63 -1.74 -5.51
C SER A 49 0.89 -3.22 -5.74
N LEU A 50 1.79 -3.75 -4.93
CA LEU A 50 2.26 -5.13 -5.00
C LEU A 50 2.10 -5.82 -3.65
N ILE A 51 1.84 -7.15 -3.69
CA ILE A 51 2.11 -8.05 -2.55
C ILE A 51 3.32 -8.90 -2.94
N ILE A 52 4.31 -8.92 -2.08
CA ILE A 52 5.53 -9.69 -2.27
C ILE A 52 5.69 -10.68 -1.14
N THR A 53 5.87 -11.96 -1.48
CA THR A 53 6.01 -13.05 -0.51
C THR A 53 7.33 -13.76 -0.79
N PRO A 54 8.40 -13.44 -0.02
CA PRO A 54 9.64 -14.17 -0.13
C PRO A 54 9.48 -15.61 0.40
N PRO A 55 10.22 -16.58 -0.13
CA PRO A 55 10.15 -17.97 0.31
C PRO A 55 10.61 -18.13 1.76
N ASP A 56 11.55 -17.31 2.19
CA ASP A 56 12.15 -17.32 3.53
C ASP A 56 12.24 -15.89 4.07
N SER A 57 11.13 -15.43 4.66
CA SER A 57 10.95 -14.02 5.05
C SER A 57 11.66 -13.64 6.35
N ASP A 58 12.07 -14.61 7.19
CA ASP A 58 12.79 -14.41 8.45
C ASP A 58 14.30 -14.60 8.31
N ALA A 59 14.80 -15.00 7.14
CA ALA A 59 16.23 -15.05 6.88
C ALA A 59 16.87 -13.66 6.91
N SER A 60 18.08 -13.60 7.46
CA SER A 60 18.88 -12.36 7.46
C SER A 60 19.10 -11.86 6.03
N GLY A 61 18.84 -10.57 5.79
CA GLY A 61 18.96 -9.96 4.47
C GLY A 61 17.76 -10.19 3.53
N SER A 62 16.72 -10.93 3.95
CA SER A 62 15.53 -11.18 3.12
C SER A 62 14.90 -9.87 2.61
N LEU A 63 14.69 -8.90 3.48
CA LEU A 63 14.15 -7.59 3.11
C LEU A 63 15.08 -6.83 2.14
N TYR A 64 16.40 -6.86 2.37
CA TYR A 64 17.36 -6.24 1.46
C TYR A 64 17.25 -6.83 0.05
N ASN A 65 17.25 -8.16 -0.07
CA ASN A 65 17.14 -8.84 -1.36
C ASN A 65 15.83 -8.52 -2.08
N LEU A 66 14.76 -8.32 -1.32
CA LEU A 66 13.46 -7.90 -1.85
C LEU A 66 13.48 -6.45 -2.37
N LEU A 67 14.20 -5.54 -1.70
CA LEU A 67 14.25 -4.12 -2.07
C LEU A 67 15.28 -3.81 -3.16
N LYS A 68 16.33 -4.60 -3.26
CA LYS A 68 17.43 -4.39 -4.21
C LYS A 68 16.98 -4.21 -5.66
N PRO A 69 16.05 -5.01 -6.24
CA PRO A 69 15.58 -4.82 -7.62
C PRO A 69 14.94 -3.45 -7.86
N PHE A 70 14.19 -2.93 -6.90
CA PHE A 70 13.58 -1.60 -7.02
C PHE A 70 14.64 -0.49 -7.03
N ALA A 71 15.63 -0.59 -6.14
CA ALA A 71 16.75 0.36 -6.10
C ALA A 71 17.60 0.31 -7.37
N SER A 72 17.84 -0.89 -7.95
CA SER A 72 18.61 -1.06 -9.17
C SER A 72 17.93 -0.47 -10.42
N GLU A 73 16.61 -0.37 -10.41
CA GLU A 73 15.79 0.20 -11.48
C GLU A 73 15.36 1.66 -11.22
N ASP A 74 15.94 2.29 -10.18
CA ASP A 74 15.64 3.67 -9.75
C ASP A 74 14.14 3.91 -9.48
N ILE A 75 13.47 2.92 -8.88
CA ILE A 75 12.05 2.97 -8.56
C ILE A 75 11.87 3.51 -7.15
N ASN A 76 11.17 4.62 -7.03
CA ASN A 76 10.81 5.20 -5.73
C ASN A 76 9.70 4.38 -5.05
N LEU A 77 9.95 3.95 -3.81
CA LEU A 77 8.96 3.28 -2.97
C LEU A 77 8.21 4.32 -2.13
N LEU A 78 6.89 4.32 -2.28
CA LEU A 78 5.98 5.24 -1.57
C LEU A 78 5.53 4.66 -0.21
N ARG A 79 5.49 3.32 -0.11
CA ARG A 79 5.06 2.61 1.09
C ARG A 79 5.64 1.21 1.11
N ILE A 80 6.01 0.76 2.32
CA ILE A 80 6.29 -0.63 2.61
C ILE A 80 5.64 -1.00 3.94
N GLU A 81 4.94 -2.12 3.98
CA GLU A 81 4.29 -2.64 5.18
C GLU A 81 4.39 -4.15 5.22
N SER A 82 4.91 -4.67 6.32
CA SER A 82 4.96 -6.12 6.57
C SER A 82 3.72 -6.58 7.33
N ARG A 83 3.19 -7.73 6.95
CA ARG A 83 2.11 -8.41 7.66
C ARG A 83 2.43 -9.88 7.85
N PRO A 84 2.09 -10.49 9.00
CA PRO A 84 2.24 -11.92 9.18
C PRO A 84 1.47 -12.69 8.11
N PHE A 85 2.10 -13.69 7.52
CA PHE A 85 1.45 -14.59 6.58
C PHE A 85 0.61 -15.62 7.33
N ARG A 86 -0.69 -15.66 7.06
CA ARG A 86 -1.59 -16.62 7.68
C ARG A 86 -1.28 -18.04 7.16
N GLY A 87 -0.94 -18.94 8.06
CA GLY A 87 -0.69 -20.35 7.75
C GLY A 87 0.76 -20.82 7.88
N LYS A 88 1.72 -19.91 8.05
CA LYS A 88 3.12 -20.27 8.34
C LYS A 88 3.66 -19.35 9.43
N LEU A 89 4.05 -19.93 10.58
CA LEU A 89 4.68 -19.19 11.68
C LEU A 89 5.95 -18.48 11.18
N TRP A 90 6.16 -17.27 11.66
CA TRP A 90 7.35 -16.45 11.36
C TRP A 90 7.53 -16.07 9.88
N SER A 91 6.47 -16.18 9.07
CA SER A 91 6.49 -15.75 7.67
C SER A 91 5.75 -14.43 7.49
N TYR A 92 6.28 -13.58 6.62
CA TYR A 92 5.74 -12.26 6.33
C TYR A 92 5.43 -12.10 4.86
N VAL A 93 4.41 -11.31 4.57
CA VAL A 93 4.15 -10.73 3.26
C VAL A 93 4.39 -9.23 3.33
N PHE A 94 4.88 -8.66 2.24
CA PHE A 94 5.16 -7.25 2.13
C PHE A 94 4.18 -6.60 1.15
N PHE A 95 3.47 -5.58 1.62
CA PHE A 95 2.69 -4.69 0.79
C PHE A 95 3.57 -3.51 0.39
N ILE A 96 3.77 -3.32 -0.90
CA ILE A 96 4.62 -2.27 -1.44
C ILE A 96 3.80 -1.43 -2.41
N ASP A 97 3.83 -0.11 -2.21
CA ASP A 97 3.40 0.84 -3.21
C ASP A 97 4.64 1.52 -3.79
N CYS A 98 4.80 1.51 -5.10
CA CYS A 98 5.90 2.16 -5.80
C CYS A 98 5.40 3.09 -6.89
N GLN A 99 6.20 4.10 -7.19
CA GLN A 99 5.94 5.04 -8.27
C GLN A 99 6.25 4.41 -9.61
N GLY A 100 5.38 4.61 -10.60
CA GLY A 100 5.56 4.13 -11.95
C GLY A 100 4.33 3.45 -12.53
N SER A 101 4.46 2.91 -13.73
CA SER A 101 3.43 2.16 -14.45
C SER A 101 3.78 0.70 -14.54
N ILE A 102 2.79 -0.19 -14.41
CA ILE A 102 2.99 -1.64 -14.56
C ILE A 102 3.51 -2.02 -15.96
N GLU A 103 3.28 -1.18 -16.95
CA GLU A 103 3.80 -1.36 -18.30
C GLU A 103 5.21 -0.75 -18.48
N GLY A 104 5.69 0.00 -17.49
CA GLY A 104 7.02 0.59 -17.49
C GLY A 104 8.10 -0.49 -17.40
N LYS A 105 9.16 -0.32 -18.20
CA LYS A 105 10.25 -1.28 -18.30
C LYS A 105 10.92 -1.54 -16.95
N SER A 106 11.14 -0.48 -16.15
CA SER A 106 11.75 -0.59 -14.81
C SER A 106 10.92 -1.45 -13.87
N ILE A 107 9.58 -1.23 -13.80
CA ILE A 107 8.70 -2.05 -12.95
C ILE A 107 8.70 -3.51 -13.41
N GLN A 108 8.67 -3.76 -14.72
CA GLN A 108 8.71 -5.13 -15.27
C GLN A 108 10.04 -5.81 -14.94
N ASN A 109 11.18 -5.14 -15.11
CA ASN A 109 12.50 -5.67 -14.78
C ASN A 109 12.61 -5.99 -13.28
N ALA A 110 12.14 -5.11 -12.41
CA ALA A 110 12.16 -5.33 -10.97
C ALA A 110 11.31 -6.56 -10.58
N ILE A 111 10.10 -6.68 -11.14
CA ILE A 111 9.22 -7.84 -10.89
C ILE A 111 9.87 -9.13 -11.41
N GLU A 112 10.46 -9.11 -12.59
CA GLU A 112 11.13 -10.29 -13.17
C GLU A 112 12.34 -10.70 -12.34
N SER A 113 13.15 -9.74 -11.91
CA SER A 113 14.28 -9.98 -11.01
C SER A 113 13.84 -10.64 -9.68
N LEU A 114 12.71 -10.22 -9.10
CA LEU A 114 12.16 -10.86 -7.91
C LEU A 114 11.71 -12.30 -8.18
N LYS A 115 11.02 -12.53 -9.29
CA LYS A 115 10.54 -13.87 -9.68
C LYS A 115 11.70 -14.85 -9.93
N THR A 116 12.79 -14.40 -10.56
CA THR A 116 13.99 -15.24 -10.80
C THR A 116 14.67 -15.64 -9.49
N GLN A 117 14.49 -14.89 -8.43
CA GLN A 117 14.94 -15.22 -7.06
C GLN A 117 13.96 -16.15 -6.31
N GLY A 118 12.91 -16.63 -6.94
CA GLY A 118 11.88 -17.45 -6.32
C GLY A 118 10.90 -16.68 -5.43
N ILE A 119 10.91 -15.34 -5.51
CA ILE A 119 10.02 -14.48 -4.73
C ILE A 119 8.68 -14.36 -5.45
N ASN A 120 7.58 -14.65 -4.74
CA ASN A 120 6.24 -14.52 -5.31
C ASN A 120 5.81 -13.04 -5.32
N VAL A 121 5.40 -12.54 -6.49
CA VAL A 121 4.93 -11.16 -6.67
C VAL A 121 3.52 -11.17 -7.24
N LYS A 122 2.58 -10.58 -6.51
CA LYS A 122 1.20 -10.34 -6.95
C LYS A 122 0.98 -8.85 -7.16
N VAL A 123 0.65 -8.45 -8.38
CA VAL A 123 0.20 -7.08 -8.67
C VAL A 123 -1.24 -6.92 -8.20
N LEU A 124 -1.48 -5.93 -7.35
CA LEU A 124 -2.82 -5.56 -6.87
C LEU A 124 -3.49 -4.57 -7.80
N GLY A 125 -2.72 -3.66 -8.39
CA GLY A 125 -3.23 -2.66 -9.33
C GLY A 125 -2.20 -1.61 -9.68
N CYS A 126 -2.51 -0.88 -10.76
CA CYS A 126 -1.82 0.32 -11.19
C CYS A 126 -2.88 1.42 -11.33
N TYR A 127 -2.72 2.53 -10.64
CA TYR A 127 -3.72 3.57 -10.54
C TYR A 127 -3.08 4.95 -10.30
N PRO A 128 -3.80 6.06 -10.58
CA PRO A 128 -3.28 7.40 -10.36
C PRO A 128 -2.84 7.62 -8.91
N SER A 129 -1.71 8.29 -8.71
CA SER A 129 -1.36 8.83 -7.41
C SER A 129 -2.20 10.09 -7.18
N HIS A 130 -3.12 10.05 -6.23
CA HIS A 130 -3.74 11.25 -5.70
C HIS A 130 -2.92 11.68 -4.48
N ASP A 131 -1.82 12.39 -4.72
CA ASP A 131 -1.16 13.09 -3.64
C ASP A 131 -2.09 14.26 -3.26
N ASN A 132 -2.49 14.31 -2.00
CA ASN A 132 -3.25 15.44 -1.48
C ASN A 132 -2.40 16.71 -1.70
N GLN A 133 -2.89 17.58 -2.59
CA GLN A 133 -2.49 18.97 -2.64
C GLN A 133 -3.03 19.69 -1.40
#